data_2b6390d5a8e9469ad19148eb542826df
#
_entry.id   2b6390d5a8e9469ad19148eb542826df
#
_cell.length_a   1.000
_cell.length_b   1.000
_cell.length_c   1.000
_cell.angle_alpha   90.00
_cell.angle_beta   90.00
_cell.angle_gamma   90.00
#
_symmetry.space_group_name_H-M   'P 1'
#
loop_
_entity.id
_entity.type
_entity.pdbx_description
1 polymer ?
#
loop_
_entity_poly.entity_id
_entity_poly.type
_entity_poly.pdbx_seq_one_letter_code
_entity_poly.pdbx_strand_id
1 'polypeptide(L)'
;TGEIRNIFGEKVILCCGAWSKKVLNNLPIFPVKGQMLSIQGPENSIKRVLFGPNTYLVPRDDGLIVVGATVEDKAEFNQGNTPKGINQLQEGIKSLLPEALNWPQMEHWWGFRPCTPDFKPIIGKTQIVNLYVATGHYRNGVLFSAITSDIMFKLIQEKTLNNIETTFLKKFSFNRF
;
A
#
# COMPACT_ATOMS: atom_id res chain seq x y z
N THR A 1 -17.36 -18.19 1.05
CA THR A 1 -18.73 -18.44 0.57
C THR A 1 -18.96 -17.59 -0.66
N GLY A 2 -19.14 -18.20 -1.84
CA GLY A 2 -19.31 -17.50 -3.12
C GLY A 2 -20.73 -16.98 -3.38
N GLU A 3 -21.44 -16.50 -2.36
CA GLU A 3 -22.80 -15.98 -2.50
C GLU A 3 -22.75 -14.56 -3.09
N ILE A 4 -23.39 -14.37 -4.22
CA ILE A 4 -23.53 -13.05 -4.85
C ILE A 4 -24.72 -12.34 -4.20
N ARG A 5 -24.48 -11.17 -3.61
CA ARG A 5 -25.53 -10.32 -3.04
C ARG A 5 -25.56 -8.98 -3.77
N ASN A 6 -26.75 -8.49 -4.06
CA ASN A 6 -26.95 -7.15 -4.57
C ASN A 6 -27.09 -6.16 -3.40
N ILE A 7 -26.22 -5.15 -3.35
CA ILE A 7 -26.30 -4.07 -2.38
C ILE A 7 -26.55 -2.78 -3.17
N PHE A 8 -27.59 -2.03 -2.78
CA PHE A 8 -27.93 -0.77 -3.40
C PHE A 8 -27.47 0.38 -2.52
N GLY A 9 -26.91 1.42 -3.14
CA GLY A 9 -26.47 2.65 -2.49
C GLY A 9 -26.62 3.84 -3.41
N GLU A 10 -26.89 5.02 -2.85
CA GLU A 10 -27.00 6.25 -3.63
C GLU A 10 -25.63 6.68 -4.20
N LYS A 11 -24.57 6.45 -3.45
CA LYS A 11 -23.19 6.77 -3.83
C LYS A 11 -22.28 5.59 -3.50
N VAL A 12 -21.36 5.27 -4.40
CA VAL A 12 -20.42 4.14 -4.27
C VAL A 12 -18.99 4.67 -4.29
N ILE A 13 -18.15 4.17 -3.39
CA ILE A 13 -16.72 4.51 -3.34
C ILE A 13 -15.90 3.24 -3.62
N LEU A 14 -15.14 3.24 -4.69
CA LEU A 14 -14.24 2.15 -5.04
C LEU A 14 -12.90 2.32 -4.31
N CYS A 15 -12.66 1.47 -3.30
CA CYS A 15 -11.44 1.44 -2.48
C CYS A 15 -10.73 0.08 -2.55
N CYS A 16 -10.76 -0.59 -3.72
CA CYS A 16 -10.30 -1.98 -3.87
C CYS A 16 -8.76 -2.13 -4.03
N GLY A 17 -7.98 -1.08 -3.75
CA GLY A 17 -6.52 -1.16 -3.77
C GLY A 17 -5.97 -1.70 -5.09
N ALA A 18 -5.09 -2.68 -5.04
CA ALA A 18 -4.48 -3.28 -6.24
C ALA A 18 -5.50 -3.98 -7.17
N TRP A 19 -6.66 -4.36 -6.65
CA TRP A 19 -7.73 -5.00 -7.41
C TRP A 19 -8.71 -4.03 -8.07
N SER A 20 -8.54 -2.73 -7.91
CA SER A 20 -9.47 -1.71 -8.43
C SER A 20 -9.71 -1.82 -9.93
N LYS A 21 -8.69 -2.19 -10.71
CA LYS A 21 -8.83 -2.44 -12.16
C LYS A 21 -9.74 -3.62 -12.49
N LYS A 22 -9.86 -4.62 -11.60
CA LYS A 22 -10.77 -5.75 -11.82
C LYS A 22 -12.25 -5.35 -11.70
N VAL A 23 -12.54 -4.27 -10.98
CA VAL A 23 -13.90 -3.74 -10.79
C VAL A 23 -14.20 -2.66 -11.83
N LEU A 24 -13.21 -1.80 -12.13
CA LEU A 24 -13.34 -0.72 -13.11
C LEU A 24 -12.16 -0.80 -14.09
N ASN A 25 -12.37 -1.43 -15.25
CA ASN A 25 -11.33 -1.86 -16.19
C ASN A 25 -10.46 -0.73 -16.75
N ASN A 26 -10.98 0.49 -16.83
CA ASN A 26 -10.26 1.66 -17.34
C ASN A 26 -9.36 2.33 -16.28
N LEU A 27 -9.32 1.83 -15.04
CA LEU A 27 -8.35 2.30 -14.05
C LEU A 27 -6.94 1.79 -14.38
N PRO A 28 -5.95 2.67 -14.53
CA PRO A 28 -4.57 2.29 -14.79
C PRO A 28 -3.87 1.85 -13.50
N ILE A 29 -4.47 0.89 -12.79
CA ILE A 29 -3.94 0.33 -11.54
C ILE A 29 -3.30 -1.03 -11.84
N PHE A 30 -2.10 -1.24 -11.30
CA PHE A 30 -1.41 -2.52 -11.32
C PHE A 30 -0.82 -2.85 -9.94
N PRO A 31 -0.67 -4.14 -9.62
CA PRO A 31 -0.07 -4.57 -8.37
C PRO A 31 1.46 -4.42 -8.40
N VAL A 32 2.04 -3.91 -7.33
CA VAL A 32 3.47 -4.05 -7.04
C VAL A 32 3.60 -4.88 -5.77
N LYS A 33 4.08 -6.12 -5.93
CA LYS A 33 4.23 -7.04 -4.81
C LYS A 33 5.37 -6.61 -3.89
N GLY A 34 5.18 -6.82 -2.60
CA GLY A 34 6.20 -6.68 -1.59
C GLY A 34 6.16 -7.86 -0.64
N GLN A 35 7.34 -8.41 -0.35
CA GLN A 35 7.52 -9.46 0.63
C GLN A 35 8.18 -8.90 1.87
N MET A 36 7.84 -9.46 3.01
CA MET A 36 8.31 -9.05 4.32
C MET A 36 8.52 -10.29 5.18
N LEU A 37 9.34 -10.14 6.22
CA LEU A 37 9.48 -11.12 7.28
C LEU A 37 9.60 -10.41 8.64
N SER A 38 9.47 -11.15 9.71
CA SER A 38 9.83 -10.70 11.06
C SER A 38 10.84 -11.62 11.70
N ILE A 39 11.67 -11.03 12.56
CA ILE A 39 12.67 -11.73 13.38
C ILE A 39 12.46 -11.35 14.85
N GLN A 40 12.81 -12.25 15.77
CA GLN A 40 12.75 -11.99 17.19
C GLN A 40 14.15 -11.79 17.73
N GLY A 41 14.48 -10.56 18.10
CA GLY A 41 15.71 -10.21 18.80
C GLY A 41 15.50 -10.00 20.29
N PRO A 42 16.57 -9.70 21.04
CA PRO A 42 16.48 -9.22 22.40
C PRO A 42 15.65 -7.94 22.49
N GLU A 43 14.94 -7.76 23.59
CA GLU A 43 14.24 -6.49 23.85
C GLU A 43 15.21 -5.30 23.74
N ASN A 44 14.75 -4.23 23.13
CA ASN A 44 15.55 -3.02 22.95
C ASN A 44 16.86 -3.19 22.17
N SER A 45 17.04 -4.27 21.42
CA SER A 45 18.21 -4.50 20.56
C SER A 45 18.46 -3.35 19.56
N ILE A 46 17.38 -2.82 18.99
CA ILE A 46 17.39 -1.55 18.24
C ILE A 46 16.23 -0.68 18.68
N LYS A 47 16.47 0.63 18.77
CA LYS A 47 15.48 1.61 19.28
C LYS A 47 14.89 2.50 18.17
N ARG A 48 15.39 2.39 16.95
CA ARG A 48 15.00 3.24 15.82
C ARG A 48 14.90 2.39 14.57
N VAL A 49 14.11 2.87 13.62
CA VAL A 49 14.06 2.25 12.28
C VAL A 49 15.42 2.40 11.63
N LEU A 50 15.96 1.30 11.11
CA LEU A 50 17.17 1.28 10.29
C LEU A 50 16.77 1.23 8.82
N PHE A 51 17.32 2.11 8.00
CA PHE A 51 17.09 2.15 6.56
C PHE A 51 18.36 1.81 5.80
N GLY A 52 18.24 0.88 4.86
CA GLY A 52 19.26 0.57 3.86
C GLY A 52 18.75 0.78 2.44
N PRO A 53 19.58 0.55 1.43
CA PRO A 53 19.22 0.76 0.03
C PRO A 53 18.00 -0.03 -0.43
N ASN A 54 17.84 -1.27 0.05
CA ASN A 54 16.80 -2.19 -0.40
C ASN A 54 15.97 -2.80 0.74
N THR A 55 16.23 -2.42 1.99
CA THR A 55 15.62 -3.05 3.17
C THR A 55 15.56 -2.04 4.31
N TYR A 56 14.57 -2.19 5.16
CA TYR A 56 14.45 -1.48 6.43
C TYR A 56 14.11 -2.45 7.57
N LEU A 57 14.53 -2.10 8.78
CA LEU A 57 14.22 -2.84 10.01
C LEU A 57 13.39 -1.94 10.92
N VAL A 58 12.20 -2.38 11.30
CA VAL A 58 11.29 -1.64 12.17
C VAL A 58 11.13 -2.37 13.49
N PRO A 59 11.75 -1.87 14.57
CA PRO A 59 11.63 -2.51 15.89
C PRO A 59 10.25 -2.33 16.50
N ARG A 60 9.87 -3.27 17.34
CA ARG A 60 8.75 -3.23 18.26
C ARG A 60 9.29 -3.30 19.70
N ASP A 61 8.47 -2.92 20.66
CA ASP A 61 8.88 -2.83 22.07
C ASP A 61 9.20 -4.21 22.69
N ASP A 62 8.60 -5.28 22.16
CA ASP A 62 8.79 -6.67 22.56
C ASP A 62 10.00 -7.38 21.93
N GLY A 63 10.85 -6.64 21.22
CA GLY A 63 12.01 -7.18 20.51
C GLY A 63 11.69 -7.77 19.14
N LEU A 64 10.41 -7.80 18.72
CA LEU A 64 10.05 -8.17 17.36
C LEU A 64 10.54 -7.08 16.39
N ILE A 65 11.17 -7.51 15.31
CA ILE A 65 11.64 -6.60 14.25
C ILE A 65 11.00 -6.99 12.93
N VAL A 66 10.28 -6.06 12.35
CA VAL A 66 9.70 -6.20 11.00
C VAL A 66 10.73 -5.81 9.97
N VAL A 67 11.00 -6.71 9.04
CA VAL A 67 11.97 -6.55 7.93
C VAL A 67 11.23 -6.39 6.61
N GLY A 68 11.43 -5.28 5.97
CA GLY A 68 10.76 -4.94 4.71
C GLY A 68 11.65 -4.16 3.75
N ALA A 69 11.25 -4.04 2.57
CA ALA A 69 10.36 -4.90 1.83
C ALA A 69 10.87 -5.03 0.39
N THR A 70 10.59 -6.16 -0.23
CA THR A 70 10.87 -6.28 -1.66
C THR A 70 9.99 -5.33 -2.49
N VAL A 71 10.41 -5.06 -3.71
CA VAL A 71 9.62 -4.31 -4.71
C VAL A 71 9.65 -5.10 -6.01
N GLU A 72 8.51 -5.69 -6.35
CA GLU A 72 8.37 -6.63 -7.46
C GLU A 72 7.25 -6.14 -8.40
N ASP A 73 7.61 -5.30 -9.33
CA ASP A 73 6.71 -4.66 -10.31
C ASP A 73 6.17 -5.63 -11.38
N LYS A 74 6.90 -6.72 -11.63
CA LYS A 74 6.55 -7.76 -12.62
C LYS A 74 5.91 -9.00 -12.00
N ALA A 75 5.67 -9.00 -10.69
CA ALA A 75 5.11 -10.16 -10.01
C ALA A 75 3.61 -10.35 -10.24
N GLU A 76 2.93 -9.37 -10.82
CA GLU A 76 1.48 -9.36 -10.97
C GLU A 76 0.79 -9.73 -9.66
N PHE A 77 -0.21 -10.63 -9.68
CA PHE A 77 -0.88 -11.15 -8.49
C PHE A 77 -0.31 -12.50 -8.01
N ASN A 78 0.97 -12.78 -8.27
CA ASN A 78 1.64 -13.96 -7.76
C ASN A 78 1.68 -13.96 -6.23
N GLN A 79 1.01 -14.93 -5.62
CA GLN A 79 0.89 -15.08 -4.18
C GLN A 79 2.13 -15.76 -3.56
N GLY A 80 2.25 -15.66 -2.25
CA GLY A 80 3.31 -16.33 -1.47
C GLY A 80 4.62 -15.58 -1.44
N ASN A 81 5.45 -15.94 -0.46
CA ASN A 81 6.85 -15.55 -0.39
C ASN A 81 7.67 -16.42 -1.34
N THR A 82 8.74 -15.87 -1.88
CA THR A 82 9.66 -16.58 -2.77
C THR A 82 11.04 -16.69 -2.13
N PRO A 83 11.82 -17.76 -2.40
CA PRO A 83 13.19 -17.87 -1.92
C PRO A 83 14.04 -16.64 -2.27
N LYS A 84 13.89 -16.11 -3.48
CA LYS A 84 14.58 -14.89 -3.92
C LYS A 84 14.23 -13.68 -3.06
N GLY A 85 12.94 -13.48 -2.76
CA GLY A 85 12.50 -12.35 -1.94
C GLY A 85 12.99 -12.46 -0.50
N ILE A 86 12.92 -13.65 0.08
CA ILE A 86 13.45 -13.91 1.43
C ILE A 86 14.96 -13.69 1.49
N ASN A 87 15.72 -14.22 0.53
CA ASN A 87 17.17 -14.02 0.46
C ASN A 87 17.52 -12.52 0.35
N GLN A 88 16.78 -11.74 -0.45
CA GLN A 88 16.97 -10.29 -0.52
C GLN A 88 16.78 -9.60 0.83
N LEU A 89 15.77 -10.00 1.61
CA LEU A 89 15.55 -9.47 2.95
C LEU A 89 16.65 -9.87 3.93
N GLN A 90 17.13 -11.11 3.84
CA GLN A 90 18.25 -11.61 4.68
C GLN A 90 19.57 -10.86 4.37
N GLU A 91 19.87 -10.59 3.10
CA GLU A 91 21.02 -9.75 2.73
C GLU A 91 20.86 -8.32 3.26
N GLY A 92 19.62 -7.80 3.30
CA GLY A 92 19.33 -6.52 3.94
C GLY A 92 19.58 -6.54 5.45
N ILE A 93 19.17 -7.59 6.15
CA ILE A 93 19.48 -7.79 7.58
C ILE A 93 20.98 -7.82 7.78
N LYS A 94 21.71 -8.62 6.99
CA LYS A 94 23.16 -8.73 7.05
C LYS A 94 23.89 -7.40 6.90
N SER A 95 23.36 -6.54 6.02
CA SER A 95 23.92 -5.20 5.78
C SER A 95 23.66 -4.20 6.90
N LEU A 96 22.48 -4.27 7.55
CA LEU A 96 22.02 -3.28 8.53
C LEU A 96 22.29 -3.68 9.97
N LEU A 97 22.20 -4.97 10.27
CA LEU A 97 22.30 -5.56 11.62
C LEU A 97 22.80 -7.00 11.51
N PRO A 98 24.10 -7.22 11.24
CA PRO A 98 24.64 -8.55 10.94
C PRO A 98 24.35 -9.62 12.01
N GLU A 99 24.36 -9.25 13.28
CA GLU A 99 24.05 -10.15 14.40
C GLU A 99 22.64 -10.72 14.35
N ALA A 100 21.70 -9.98 13.75
CA ALA A 100 20.30 -10.39 13.64
C ALA A 100 20.05 -11.54 12.63
N LEU A 101 21.05 -11.92 11.84
CA LEU A 101 20.96 -13.11 10.99
C LEU A 101 20.77 -14.40 11.78
N ASN A 102 21.25 -14.43 13.02
CA ASN A 102 21.14 -15.59 13.90
C ASN A 102 19.85 -15.59 14.74
N TRP A 103 19.03 -14.55 14.62
CA TRP A 103 17.78 -14.46 15.38
C TRP A 103 16.66 -15.25 14.71
N PRO A 104 15.76 -15.86 15.50
CA PRO A 104 14.65 -16.62 14.95
C PRO A 104 13.80 -15.81 13.99
N GLN A 105 13.52 -16.37 12.83
CA GLN A 105 12.49 -15.83 11.92
C GLN A 105 11.12 -16.31 12.38
N MET A 106 10.18 -15.36 12.55
CA MET A 106 8.87 -15.62 13.12
C MET A 106 7.81 -15.78 12.05
N GLU A 107 7.65 -14.79 11.19
CA GLU A 107 6.60 -14.76 10.17
C GLU A 107 7.14 -14.30 8.82
N HIS A 108 6.50 -14.79 7.76
CA HIS A 108 6.70 -14.33 6.40
C HIS A 108 5.35 -13.96 5.80
N TRP A 109 5.25 -12.78 5.17
CA TRP A 109 4.04 -12.38 4.47
C TRP A 109 4.33 -11.55 3.23
N TRP A 110 3.31 -11.32 2.45
CA TRP A 110 3.37 -10.52 1.23
C TRP A 110 2.11 -9.66 1.09
N GLY A 111 2.19 -8.67 0.22
CA GLY A 111 1.05 -7.85 -0.14
C GLY A 111 1.23 -7.18 -1.49
N PHE A 112 0.14 -6.63 -2.02
CA PHE A 112 0.13 -5.94 -3.30
C PHE A 112 -0.17 -4.47 -3.08
N ARG A 113 0.80 -3.62 -3.42
CA ARG A 113 0.62 -2.17 -3.41
C ARG A 113 -0.12 -1.75 -4.66
N PRO A 114 -1.19 -0.95 -4.57
CA PRO A 114 -1.86 -0.39 -5.74
C PRO A 114 -0.98 0.69 -6.38
N CYS A 115 -0.47 0.43 -7.56
CA CYS A 115 0.40 1.35 -8.27
C CYS A 115 -0.28 1.93 -9.52
N THR A 116 0.04 3.17 -9.86
CA THR A 116 -0.34 3.86 -11.08
C THR A 116 0.92 4.13 -11.90
N PRO A 117 0.82 4.41 -13.22
CA PRO A 117 1.98 4.71 -14.04
C PRO A 117 2.80 5.92 -13.58
N ASP A 118 2.17 6.88 -12.92
CA ASP A 118 2.81 8.10 -12.39
C ASP A 118 3.07 8.05 -10.87
N PHE A 119 2.87 6.91 -10.23
CA PHE A 119 3.03 6.68 -8.79
C PHE A 119 2.19 7.58 -7.88
N LYS A 120 1.11 8.18 -8.41
CA LYS A 120 0.20 9.04 -7.65
C LYS A 120 -1.16 8.39 -7.50
N PRO A 121 -1.86 8.58 -6.37
CA PRO A 121 -3.19 8.01 -6.18
C PRO A 121 -4.20 8.56 -7.18
N ILE A 122 -5.29 7.82 -7.37
CA ILE A 122 -6.48 8.28 -8.07
C ILE A 122 -7.57 8.52 -7.03
N ILE A 123 -8.03 9.77 -6.93
CA ILE A 123 -8.98 10.21 -5.91
C ILE A 123 -10.02 11.12 -6.57
N GLY A 124 -11.30 10.86 -6.30
CA GLY A 124 -12.39 11.75 -6.72
C GLY A 124 -13.52 11.06 -7.48
N LYS A 125 -14.25 11.85 -8.25
CA LYS A 125 -15.36 11.38 -9.10
C LYS A 125 -14.81 10.61 -10.30
N THR A 126 -15.54 9.59 -10.73
CA THR A 126 -15.31 8.91 -12.03
C THR A 126 -16.23 9.50 -13.10
N GLN A 127 -16.17 8.93 -14.30
CA GLN A 127 -17.11 9.26 -15.39
C GLN A 127 -18.51 8.63 -15.16
N ILE A 128 -18.62 7.69 -14.22
CA ILE A 128 -19.88 7.05 -13.85
C ILE A 128 -20.53 7.89 -12.75
N VAL A 129 -21.79 8.23 -12.96
CA VAL A 129 -22.57 9.03 -11.99
C VAL A 129 -22.61 8.29 -10.64
N ASN A 130 -22.39 9.03 -9.55
CA ASN A 130 -22.37 8.52 -8.17
C ASN A 130 -21.29 7.46 -7.86
N LEU A 131 -20.33 7.22 -8.78
CA LEU A 131 -19.17 6.40 -8.51
C LEU A 131 -17.94 7.26 -8.25
N TYR A 132 -17.36 7.07 -7.09
CA TYR A 132 -16.12 7.72 -6.64
C TYR A 132 -15.01 6.68 -6.53
N VAL A 133 -13.77 7.13 -6.55
CA VAL A 133 -12.60 6.26 -6.45
C VAL A 133 -11.57 6.86 -5.47
N ALA A 134 -10.97 6.00 -4.65
CA ALA A 134 -9.84 6.31 -3.79
C ALA A 134 -8.89 5.10 -3.78
N THR A 135 -7.90 5.12 -4.66
CA THR A 135 -6.97 3.99 -4.89
C THR A 135 -5.62 4.46 -5.42
N GLY A 136 -4.69 3.54 -5.64
CA GLY A 136 -3.42 3.85 -6.30
C GLY A 136 -2.39 4.55 -5.41
N HIS A 137 -2.54 4.52 -4.09
CA HIS A 137 -1.67 5.22 -3.14
C HIS A 137 -0.25 4.65 -3.03
N TYR A 138 0.03 3.52 -3.66
CA TYR A 138 1.32 2.83 -3.65
C TYR A 138 1.83 2.63 -2.20
N ARG A 139 2.95 3.29 -1.82
CA ARG A 139 3.54 3.20 -0.48
C ARG A 139 2.93 4.17 0.54
N ASN A 140 2.18 5.15 0.06
CA ASN A 140 1.75 6.30 0.87
C ASN A 140 0.30 6.19 1.37
N GLY A 141 -0.32 5.00 1.29
CA GLY A 141 -1.73 4.83 1.64
C GLY A 141 -2.04 5.26 3.07
N VAL A 142 -1.23 4.85 4.04
CA VAL A 142 -1.40 5.23 5.45
C VAL A 142 -1.16 6.73 5.63
N LEU A 143 -0.08 7.26 5.05
CA LEU A 143 0.27 8.68 5.16
C LEU A 143 -0.84 9.60 4.61
N PHE A 144 -1.44 9.22 3.48
CA PHE A 144 -2.49 10.00 2.83
C PHE A 144 -3.90 9.67 3.30
N SER A 145 -4.09 8.74 4.23
CA SER A 145 -5.42 8.28 4.64
C SER A 145 -6.32 9.42 5.14
N ALA A 146 -5.79 10.29 6.01
CA ALA A 146 -6.55 11.41 6.59
C ALA A 146 -7.00 12.42 5.52
N ILE A 147 -6.07 12.89 4.68
CA ILE A 147 -6.41 13.87 3.63
C ILE A 147 -7.31 13.26 2.55
N THR A 148 -7.11 11.99 2.21
CA THR A 148 -7.96 11.28 1.26
C THR A 148 -9.39 11.17 1.77
N SER A 149 -9.57 10.78 3.05
CA SER A 149 -10.91 10.66 3.64
C SER A 149 -11.62 12.00 3.80
N ASP A 150 -10.91 13.07 4.18
CA ASP A 150 -11.50 14.41 4.28
C ASP A 150 -11.98 14.93 2.91
N ILE A 151 -11.15 14.80 1.87
CA ILE A 151 -11.53 15.19 0.52
C ILE A 151 -12.71 14.34 -0.01
N MET A 152 -12.67 13.02 0.19
CA MET A 152 -13.76 12.14 -0.22
C MET A 152 -15.06 12.47 0.50
N PHE A 153 -15.01 12.75 1.81
CA PHE A 153 -16.18 13.18 2.58
C PHE A 153 -16.79 14.47 2.00
N LYS A 154 -15.95 15.48 1.72
CA LYS A 154 -16.41 16.74 1.14
C LYS A 154 -17.04 16.55 -0.25
N LEU A 155 -16.44 15.71 -1.09
CA LEU A 155 -16.97 15.40 -2.42
C LEU A 155 -18.32 14.68 -2.35
N ILE A 156 -18.48 13.72 -1.44
CA ILE A 156 -19.72 12.95 -1.26
C ILE A 156 -20.83 13.83 -0.71
N GLN A 157 -20.50 14.75 0.21
CA GLN A 157 -21.43 15.69 0.81
C GLN A 157 -21.61 16.97 0.00
N GLU A 158 -20.99 17.06 -1.18
CA GLU A 158 -21.06 18.23 -2.08
C GLU A 158 -20.62 19.55 -1.41
N LYS A 159 -19.72 19.43 -0.44
CA LYS A 159 -19.16 20.59 0.28
C LYS A 159 -18.11 21.30 -0.56
N THR A 160 -17.96 22.60 -0.31
CA THR A 160 -16.94 23.42 -0.95
C THR A 160 -15.53 22.97 -0.57
N LEU A 161 -14.67 22.83 -1.57
CA LEU A 161 -13.24 22.55 -1.38
C LEU A 161 -12.45 23.87 -1.37
N ASN A 162 -11.43 23.94 -0.53
CA ASN A 162 -10.50 25.06 -0.56
C ASN A 162 -9.50 24.95 -1.73
N ASN A 163 -8.67 25.97 -1.93
CA ASN A 163 -7.74 26.04 -3.05
C ASN A 163 -6.70 24.89 -3.04
N ILE A 164 -6.25 24.46 -1.86
CA ILE A 164 -5.27 23.36 -1.69
C ILE A 164 -5.93 22.03 -2.09
N GLU A 165 -7.12 21.76 -1.59
CA GLU A 165 -7.90 20.57 -1.91
C GLU A 165 -8.27 20.48 -3.39
N THR A 166 -8.65 21.61 -3.97
CA THR A 166 -8.94 21.69 -5.42
C THR A 166 -7.69 21.38 -6.24
N THR A 167 -6.53 21.92 -5.85
CA THR A 167 -5.24 21.64 -6.51
C THR A 167 -4.84 20.17 -6.34
N PHE A 168 -5.05 19.61 -5.16
CA PHE A 168 -4.81 18.21 -4.86
C PHE A 168 -5.66 17.32 -5.79
N LEU A 169 -6.98 17.58 -5.87
CA LEU A 169 -7.86 16.79 -6.73
C LEU A 169 -7.48 16.88 -8.22
N LYS A 170 -7.09 18.04 -8.72
CA LYS A 170 -6.62 18.16 -10.11
C LYS A 170 -5.42 17.25 -10.38
N LYS A 171 -4.49 17.15 -9.44
CA LYS A 171 -3.28 16.30 -9.56
C LYS A 171 -3.59 14.80 -9.44
N PHE A 172 -4.64 14.44 -8.74
CA PHE A 172 -5.01 13.04 -8.45
C PHE A 172 -6.33 12.61 -9.09
N SER A 173 -6.86 13.42 -9.99
CA SER A 173 -8.07 13.13 -10.73
C SER A 173 -7.97 11.84 -11.54
N PHE A 174 -9.09 11.14 -11.66
CA PHE A 174 -9.25 10.02 -12.59
C PHE A 174 -8.93 10.43 -14.06
N ASN A 175 -9.28 11.63 -14.46
CA ASN A 175 -9.17 12.12 -15.84
C ASN A 175 -7.74 12.56 -16.25
N ARG A 176 -6.72 12.28 -15.45
CA ARG A 176 -5.34 12.66 -15.81
C ARG A 176 -4.62 11.63 -16.68
N PHE A 177 -5.25 10.49 -16.95
CA PHE A 177 -4.77 9.41 -17.81
C PHE A 177 -5.55 9.33 -19.10
#